data_7bde55cde3ee95c5394ea09f91c8ce07
#
_entry.id   7bde55cde3ee95c5394ea09f91c8ce07
#
_cell.length_a   1.000
_cell.length_b   1.000
_cell.length_c   1.000
_cell.angle_alpha   90.00
_cell.angle_beta   90.00
_cell.angle_gamma   90.00
#
_symmetry.space_group_name_H-M   'P 1'
#
loop_
_entity.id
_entity.type
_entity.pdbx_description
1 polymer ?
#
loop_
_entity_poly.entity_id
_entity_poly.type
_entity_poly.pdbx_seq_one_letter_code
_entity_poly.pdbx_strand_id
1 'polypeptide(L)'
;MVPKVTSGANVYGVLQYNRIKVEAGEGRILYMQGIPERSDGRFSIEECAEAFGYYTALNPRVRKPVVHFSLNPSPEDRLSEAQLTRLAAEFMERMGYGRQPYVVFLHEDIARRHMHIVSVR
;
A
#
# COMPACT_ATOMS: atom_id res chain seq x y z
N MET A 1 10.72 2.47 14.72
CA MET A 1 9.85 1.78 13.74
C MET A 1 10.66 0.71 13.02
N VAL A 2 10.13 -0.50 12.94
CA VAL A 2 10.79 -1.62 12.25
C VAL A 2 9.91 -2.02 11.06
N PRO A 3 10.36 -1.77 9.83
CA PRO A 3 9.59 -2.18 8.65
C PRO A 3 9.70 -3.69 8.43
N LYS A 4 8.63 -4.29 7.90
CA LYS A 4 8.61 -5.68 7.44
C LYS A 4 8.33 -5.69 5.95
N VAL A 5 9.02 -6.57 5.24
CA VAL A 5 8.89 -6.70 3.79
C VAL A 5 8.53 -8.14 3.44
N THR A 6 7.48 -8.32 2.66
CA THR A 6 7.11 -9.62 2.12
C THR A 6 6.86 -9.48 0.62
N SER A 7 6.92 -10.59 -0.10
CA SER A 7 6.65 -10.60 -1.53
C SER A 7 5.70 -11.75 -1.88
N GLY A 8 5.00 -11.59 -2.98
CA GLY A 8 4.03 -12.59 -3.43
C GLY A 8 3.70 -12.45 -4.90
N ALA A 9 2.86 -13.36 -5.39
CA ALA A 9 2.45 -13.40 -6.79
C ALA A 9 1.01 -12.90 -7.01
N ASN A 10 0.19 -12.85 -5.96
CA ASN A 10 -1.24 -12.57 -6.07
C ASN A 10 -1.59 -11.17 -5.58
N VAL A 11 -1.67 -10.23 -6.51
CA VAL A 11 -2.02 -8.84 -6.18
C VAL A 11 -3.46 -8.73 -5.70
N TYR A 12 -4.39 -9.50 -6.27
CA TYR A 12 -5.79 -9.47 -5.86
C TYR A 12 -5.98 -9.87 -4.40
N GLY A 13 -5.28 -10.93 -3.96
CA GLY A 13 -5.39 -11.39 -2.58
C GLY A 13 -4.98 -10.34 -1.57
N VAL A 14 -3.86 -9.66 -1.83
CA VAL A 14 -3.36 -8.61 -0.94
C VAL A 14 -4.30 -7.41 -0.92
N LEU A 15 -4.77 -6.97 -2.10
CA LEU A 15 -5.68 -5.84 -2.21
C LEU A 15 -7.04 -6.15 -1.59
N GLN A 16 -7.55 -7.39 -1.78
CA GLN A 16 -8.83 -7.82 -1.21
C GLN A 16 -8.79 -7.79 0.32
N TYR A 17 -7.71 -8.27 0.90
CA TYR A 17 -7.54 -8.24 2.36
C TYR A 17 -7.62 -6.81 2.89
N ASN A 18 -6.93 -5.89 2.24
CA ASN A 18 -6.92 -4.50 2.67
C ASN A 18 -8.26 -3.82 2.43
N ARG A 19 -8.96 -4.16 1.33
CA ARG A 19 -10.30 -3.64 1.07
C ARG A 19 -11.30 -4.04 2.15
N ILE A 20 -11.24 -5.29 2.60
CA ILE A 20 -12.10 -5.78 3.66
C ILE A 20 -11.89 -4.96 4.94
N LYS A 21 -10.66 -4.64 5.29
CA LYS A 21 -10.35 -3.80 6.44
C LYS A 21 -10.94 -2.40 6.29
N VAL A 22 -10.84 -1.81 5.10
CA VAL A 22 -11.40 -0.48 4.82
C VAL A 22 -12.92 -0.50 4.94
N GLU A 23 -13.57 -1.51 4.35
CA GLU A 23 -15.04 -1.62 4.40
C GLU A 23 -15.56 -1.90 5.80
N ALA A 24 -14.78 -2.57 6.63
CA ALA A 24 -15.12 -2.82 8.02
C ALA A 24 -14.93 -1.61 8.94
N GLY A 25 -14.41 -0.49 8.41
CA GLY A 25 -14.12 0.69 9.21
C GLY A 25 -12.85 0.57 10.06
N GLU A 26 -12.06 -0.47 9.85
CA GLU A 26 -10.82 -0.73 10.58
C GLU A 26 -9.59 -0.16 9.89
N GLY A 27 -9.77 0.48 8.74
CA GLY A 27 -8.68 1.03 7.97
C GLY A 27 -9.16 2.00 6.92
N ARG A 28 -8.22 2.70 6.30
CA ARG A 28 -8.50 3.60 5.19
C ARG A 28 -7.27 3.76 4.30
N ILE A 29 -7.49 4.29 3.11
CA ILE A 29 -6.42 4.58 2.18
C ILE A 29 -5.89 5.98 2.47
N LEU A 30 -4.59 6.08 2.73
CA LEU A 30 -3.94 7.36 2.94
C LEU A 30 -3.47 7.98 1.63
N TYR A 31 -3.00 7.16 0.69
CA TYR A 31 -2.37 7.69 -0.51
C TYR A 31 -2.27 6.59 -1.57
N MET A 32 -2.43 6.99 -2.83
CA MET A 32 -2.22 6.11 -3.98
C MET A 32 -1.31 6.83 -4.98
N GLN A 33 -0.36 6.11 -5.54
CA GLN A 33 0.52 6.64 -6.57
C GLN A 33 0.47 5.74 -7.80
N GLY A 34 0.36 6.38 -8.99
CA GLY A 34 0.34 5.64 -10.25
C GLY A 34 -0.92 4.84 -10.48
N ILE A 35 -1.98 5.12 -9.72
CA ILE A 35 -3.26 4.43 -9.82
C ILE A 35 -4.32 5.49 -10.08
N PRO A 36 -5.15 5.34 -11.14
CA PRO A 36 -6.18 6.33 -11.43
C PRO A 36 -7.19 6.45 -10.29
N GLU A 37 -7.53 7.69 -9.92
CA GLU A 37 -8.59 7.94 -8.96
C GLU A 37 -9.93 7.84 -9.66
N ARG A 38 -10.89 7.18 -9.01
CA ARG A 38 -12.26 7.14 -9.49
C ARG A 38 -12.94 8.48 -9.20
N SER A 39 -13.84 8.88 -10.11
CA SER A 39 -14.60 10.11 -9.94
C SER A 39 -15.49 10.10 -8.69
N ASP A 40 -15.87 8.90 -8.21
CA ASP A 40 -16.66 8.74 -6.99
C ASP A 40 -15.82 8.62 -5.72
N GLY A 41 -14.49 8.70 -5.83
CA GLY A 41 -13.57 8.60 -4.72
C GLY A 41 -13.44 7.20 -4.10
N ARG A 42 -14.04 6.18 -4.72
CA ARG A 42 -14.00 4.82 -4.20
C ARG A 42 -12.77 4.07 -4.68
N PHE A 43 -12.29 3.17 -3.85
CA PHE A 43 -11.18 2.28 -4.20
C PHE A 43 -11.69 1.12 -5.06
N SER A 44 -11.02 0.87 -6.17
CA SER A 44 -11.31 -0.26 -7.04
C SER A 44 -10.10 -1.18 -7.12
N ILE A 45 -10.29 -2.43 -6.66
CA ILE A 45 -9.26 -3.47 -6.76
C ILE A 45 -8.89 -3.70 -8.22
N GLU A 46 -9.89 -3.72 -9.09
CA GLU A 46 -9.71 -3.99 -10.51
C GLU A 46 -8.84 -2.93 -11.18
N GLU A 47 -9.11 -1.66 -10.91
CA GLU A 47 -8.30 -0.56 -11.46
C GLU A 47 -6.88 -0.56 -10.89
N CYS A 48 -6.75 -0.87 -9.61
CA CYS A 48 -5.46 -0.97 -8.96
C CYS A 48 -4.65 -2.13 -9.53
N ALA A 49 -5.28 -3.31 -9.67
CA ALA A 49 -4.63 -4.49 -10.24
C ALA A 49 -4.23 -4.25 -11.69
N GLU A 50 -5.05 -3.52 -12.45
CA GLU A 50 -4.72 -3.17 -13.84
C GLU A 50 -3.49 -2.26 -13.89
N ALA A 51 -3.43 -1.23 -13.05
CA ALA A 51 -2.27 -0.34 -12.98
C ALA A 51 -1.00 -1.10 -12.61
N PHE A 52 -1.10 -2.01 -11.62
CA PHE A 52 0.01 -2.86 -11.24
C PHE A 52 0.41 -3.80 -12.38
N GLY A 53 -0.57 -4.33 -13.12
CA GLY A 53 -0.35 -5.22 -14.24
C GLY A 53 0.46 -4.59 -15.37
N TYR A 54 0.21 -3.32 -15.68
CA TYR A 54 1.01 -2.60 -16.67
C TYR A 54 2.48 -2.56 -16.26
N TYR A 55 2.73 -2.34 -14.98
CA TYR A 55 4.10 -2.29 -14.48
C TYR A 55 4.77 -3.67 -14.50
N THR A 56 4.08 -4.69 -13.97
CA THR A 56 4.65 -6.04 -13.89
C THR A 56 4.88 -6.66 -15.26
N ALA A 57 4.11 -6.26 -16.28
CA ALA A 57 4.30 -6.74 -17.64
C ALA A 57 5.65 -6.32 -18.25
N LEU A 58 6.28 -5.27 -17.69
CA LEU A 58 7.61 -4.83 -18.13
C LEU A 58 8.70 -5.82 -17.77
N ASN A 59 8.47 -6.69 -16.78
CA ASN A 59 9.46 -7.69 -16.37
C ASN A 59 8.76 -9.01 -16.03
N PRO A 60 8.38 -9.78 -17.07
CA PRO A 60 7.61 -11.02 -16.86
C PRO A 60 8.40 -12.14 -16.18
N ARG A 61 9.71 -11.99 -16.03
CA ARG A 61 10.55 -13.00 -15.37
C ARG A 61 10.45 -12.97 -13.85
N VAL A 62 9.95 -11.87 -13.28
CA VAL A 62 9.77 -11.79 -11.83
C VAL A 62 8.59 -12.67 -11.44
N ARG A 63 8.82 -13.68 -10.59
CA ARG A 63 7.79 -14.65 -10.19
C ARG A 63 6.94 -14.14 -9.05
N LYS A 64 7.49 -13.27 -8.19
CA LYS A 64 6.76 -12.69 -7.06
C LYS A 64 6.81 -11.17 -7.19
N PRO A 65 6.04 -10.59 -8.12
CA PRO A 65 6.11 -9.16 -8.41
C PRO A 65 5.45 -8.28 -7.35
N VAL A 66 4.59 -8.82 -6.50
CA VAL A 66 3.90 -8.04 -5.47
C VAL A 66 4.81 -7.89 -4.27
N VAL A 67 4.99 -6.64 -3.83
CA VAL A 67 5.77 -6.33 -2.64
C VAL A 67 4.87 -5.65 -1.62
N HIS A 68 4.93 -6.12 -0.39
CA HIS A 68 4.15 -5.58 0.71
C HIS A 68 5.09 -5.11 1.81
N PHE A 69 4.97 -3.84 2.18
CA PHE A 69 5.72 -3.26 3.29
C PHE A 69 4.77 -2.98 4.44
N SER A 70 5.18 -3.34 5.65
CA SER A 70 4.43 -3.00 6.86
C SER A 70 5.26 -2.04 7.70
N LEU A 71 4.69 -0.87 8.00
CA LEU A 71 5.36 0.16 8.79
C LEU A 71 4.56 0.36 10.08
N ASN A 72 5.23 0.21 11.22
CA ASN A 72 4.59 0.26 12.52
C ASN A 72 5.20 1.39 13.36
N PRO A 73 4.68 2.64 13.25
CA PRO A 73 5.17 3.74 14.06
C PRO A 73 4.90 3.46 15.54
N SER A 74 5.78 3.96 16.40
CA SER A 74 5.57 3.85 17.83
C SER A 74 4.28 4.58 18.24
N PRO A 75 3.45 4.02 19.15
CA PRO A 75 2.26 4.73 19.62
C PRO A 75 2.58 6.08 20.26
N GLU A 76 3.79 6.25 20.73
CA GLU A 76 4.26 7.49 21.37
C GLU A 76 4.50 8.61 20.39
N ASP A 77 4.68 8.30 19.09
CA ASP A 77 5.03 9.29 18.08
C ASP A 77 3.88 10.21 17.69
N ARG A 78 2.64 9.84 17.94
CA ARG A 78 1.43 10.66 17.71
C ARG A 78 1.40 11.38 16.36
N LEU A 79 1.65 10.65 15.29
CA LEU A 79 1.72 11.22 13.95
C LEU A 79 0.33 11.49 13.38
N SER A 80 0.18 12.63 12.70
CA SER A 80 -1.02 12.93 11.94
C SER A 80 -1.07 12.09 10.66
N GLU A 81 -2.23 12.02 10.00
CA GLU A 81 -2.33 11.31 8.72
C GLU A 81 -1.41 11.92 7.66
N ALA A 82 -1.28 13.25 7.65
CA ALA A 82 -0.35 13.92 6.74
C ALA A 82 1.09 13.50 6.99
N GLN A 83 1.47 13.38 8.27
CA GLN A 83 2.82 12.93 8.65
C GLN A 83 3.04 11.46 8.29
N LEU A 84 2.03 10.60 8.50
CA LEU A 84 2.09 9.19 8.12
C LEU A 84 2.23 9.04 6.61
N THR A 85 1.47 9.80 5.83
CA THR A 85 1.55 9.77 4.37
C THR A 85 2.95 10.17 3.90
N ARG A 86 3.52 11.23 4.48
CA ARG A 86 4.86 11.69 4.14
C ARG A 86 5.91 10.64 4.50
N LEU A 87 5.76 10.01 5.67
CA LEU A 87 6.66 8.96 6.11
C LEU A 87 6.66 7.78 5.13
N ALA A 88 5.47 7.36 4.69
CA ALA A 88 5.33 6.28 3.71
C ALA A 88 6.00 6.65 2.37
N ALA A 89 5.76 7.87 1.90
CA ALA A 89 6.34 8.34 0.63
C ALA A 89 7.87 8.38 0.70
N GLU A 90 8.43 8.89 1.80
CA GLU A 90 9.88 8.90 2.00
C GLU A 90 10.45 7.50 2.07
N PHE A 91 9.76 6.59 2.75
CA PHE A 91 10.18 5.19 2.84
C PHE A 91 10.25 4.57 1.45
N MET A 92 9.21 4.76 0.64
CA MET A 92 9.18 4.21 -0.72
C MET A 92 10.28 4.79 -1.60
N GLU A 93 10.54 6.09 -1.48
CA GLU A 93 11.61 6.75 -2.22
C GLU A 93 12.97 6.15 -1.86
N ARG A 94 13.24 5.99 -0.56
CA ARG A 94 14.51 5.44 -0.08
C ARG A 94 14.71 3.98 -0.43
N MET A 95 13.61 3.22 -0.55
CA MET A 95 13.67 1.82 -0.96
C MET A 95 13.82 1.65 -2.48
N GLY A 96 13.78 2.76 -3.24
CA GLY A 96 13.88 2.71 -4.69
C GLY A 96 12.55 2.49 -5.39
N TYR A 97 11.43 2.65 -4.68
CA TYR A 97 10.08 2.43 -5.20
C TYR A 97 9.32 3.73 -5.44
N GLY A 98 9.98 4.88 -5.37
CA GLY A 98 9.31 6.17 -5.43
C GLY A 98 8.55 6.46 -6.72
N ARG A 99 8.88 5.77 -7.81
CA ARG A 99 8.23 5.95 -9.11
C ARG A 99 7.28 4.81 -9.48
N GLN A 100 7.21 3.77 -8.65
CA GLN A 100 6.37 2.61 -8.91
C GLN A 100 4.95 2.88 -8.43
N PRO A 101 3.94 2.20 -9.01
CA PRO A 101 2.58 2.32 -8.48
C PRO A 101 2.52 1.68 -7.10
N TYR A 102 1.82 2.33 -6.17
CA TYR A 102 1.61 1.76 -4.84
C TYR A 102 0.39 2.36 -4.17
N VAL A 103 -0.13 1.63 -3.18
CA VAL A 103 -1.24 2.07 -2.33
C VAL A 103 -0.79 2.00 -0.88
N VAL A 104 -1.07 3.06 -0.12
CA VAL A 104 -0.79 3.11 1.32
C VAL A 104 -2.10 2.98 2.07
N PHE A 105 -2.23 1.90 2.85
CA PHE A 105 -3.38 1.67 3.72
C PHE A 105 -2.99 1.96 5.17
N LEU A 106 -3.89 2.58 5.91
CA LEU A 106 -3.75 2.74 7.36
C LEU A 106 -4.72 1.78 8.03
N HIS A 107 -4.21 0.93 8.91
CA HIS A 107 -5.04 0.02 9.72
C HIS A 107 -5.09 0.50 11.16
N GLU A 108 -6.29 0.50 11.73
CA GLU A 108 -6.54 0.94 13.10
C GLU A 108 -7.41 -0.08 13.86
N ASP A 109 -7.28 -1.36 13.50
CA ASP A 109 -8.07 -2.44 14.08
C ASP A 109 -7.50 -2.97 15.41
N ILE A 110 -6.36 -2.44 15.82
CA ILE A 110 -5.74 -2.73 17.11
C ILE A 110 -5.35 -1.41 17.78
N ALA A 111 -4.88 -1.46 19.03
CA ALA A 111 -4.51 -0.26 19.79
C ALA A 111 -3.40 0.57 19.11
N ARG A 112 -2.63 -0.06 18.23
CA ARG A 112 -1.52 0.56 17.53
C ARG A 112 -1.90 0.76 16.05
N ARG A 113 -1.63 1.98 15.55
CA ARG A 113 -1.81 2.24 14.11
C ARG A 113 -0.64 1.64 13.34
N HIS A 114 -0.93 1.04 12.18
CA HIS A 114 0.10 0.52 11.30
C HIS A 114 -0.28 0.73 9.84
N MET A 115 0.74 0.98 9.02
CA MET A 115 0.55 1.19 7.60
C MET A 115 0.96 -0.06 6.82
N HIS A 116 0.21 -0.34 5.76
CA HIS A 116 0.54 -1.38 4.80
C HIS A 116 0.66 -0.73 3.43
N ILE A 117 1.80 -0.92 2.79
CA ILE A 117 2.04 -0.39 1.46
C ILE A 117 2.13 -1.57 0.51
N VAL A 118 1.27 -1.57 -0.51
CA VAL A 118 1.27 -2.60 -1.56
C VAL A 118 1.84 -1.99 -2.82
N SER A 119 2.87 -2.61 -3.36
CA SER A 119 3.53 -2.16 -4.59
C SER A 119 3.95 -3.36 -5.42
N VAL A 120 4.66 -3.12 -6.49
CA VAL A 120 5.16 -4.15 -7.41
C VAL A 120 6.62 -3.86 -7.77
N ARG A 121 7.30 -4.93 -8.18
CA ARG A 121 8.70 -4.85 -8.60
C ARG A 121 8.96 -5.50 -9.95
#